data_fef5f3dcf8ff691b6e134b0f1890fbec
#
_entry.id   fef5f3dcf8ff691b6e134b0f1890fbec
#
_cell.length_a   1.000
_cell.length_b   1.000
_cell.length_c   1.000
_cell.angle_alpha   90.00
_cell.angle_beta   90.00
_cell.angle_gamma   90.00
#
_symmetry.space_group_name_H-M   'P 1'
#
loop_
_entity.id
_entity.type
_entity.pdbx_description
1 polymer ?
#
loop_
_entity_poly.entity_id
_entity_poly.type
_entity_poly.pdbx_seq_one_letter_code
_entity_poly.pdbx_strand_id
1 'polypeptide(L)'
;NNLLKDNSMFKHQSDQYIKEELTDALKGGANRIVPNSGNGWTWSDLRKLNTMLAYIHNCDDQAAVDKYTGVCKFFRAWIYAEQVMLFGDVPWVDVELGSADPALYNPRDSREYVLTKMIEDIDDAIAKLPADSNPYRVNKWTALALKARFCLFEGTFRKYHAGSVYLETLPAD
;
A
#
# COMPACT_ATOMS: atom_id res chain seq x y z
N ASN A 1 3.71 10.05 -11.91
CA ASN A 1 4.97 10.75 -11.62
C ASN A 1 5.17 11.14 -10.15
N ASN A 2 4.17 11.00 -9.29
CA ASN A 2 4.27 11.32 -7.86
C ASN A 2 4.58 10.10 -6.97
N LEU A 3 4.35 8.88 -7.43
CA LEU A 3 4.64 7.66 -6.67
C LEU A 3 6.15 7.43 -6.43
N LEU A 4 7.00 8.06 -7.22
CA LEU A 4 8.46 8.01 -7.06
C LEU A 4 9.05 9.30 -6.50
N LYS A 5 8.23 10.35 -6.36
CA LYS A 5 8.66 11.59 -5.73
C LYS A 5 8.58 11.46 -4.22
N ASP A 6 9.74 11.38 -3.66
CA ASP A 6 9.99 11.68 -2.26
C ASP A 6 9.36 10.69 -1.28
N ASN A 7 10.00 9.56 -1.13
CA ASN A 7 9.82 8.68 0.02
C ASN A 7 10.32 9.37 1.32
N SER A 8 9.95 10.64 1.47
CA SER A 8 10.38 11.52 2.55
C SER A 8 9.93 11.02 3.91
N MET A 9 8.80 10.28 3.95
CA MET A 9 8.28 9.72 5.19
C MET A 9 9.28 8.77 5.88
N PHE A 10 10.08 8.04 5.12
CA PHE A 10 11.11 7.16 5.69
C PHE A 10 12.46 7.85 5.88
N LYS A 11 12.76 8.89 5.11
CA LYS A 11 14.02 9.65 5.24
C LYS A 11 14.01 10.63 6.40
N HIS A 12 12.85 11.21 6.71
CA HIS A 12 12.75 12.27 7.71
C HIS A 12 12.34 11.79 9.10
N GLN A 13 12.10 10.49 9.27
CA GLN A 13 11.71 9.88 10.54
C GLN A 13 12.72 8.84 11.04
N SER A 14 13.92 8.81 10.45
CA SER A 14 14.99 7.93 10.90
C SER A 14 15.98 8.72 11.77
N ASP A 15 16.63 8.03 12.69
CA ASP A 15 17.73 8.53 13.50
C ASP A 15 18.98 8.94 12.70
N GLN A 16 19.02 8.54 11.41
CA GLN A 16 20.11 8.87 10.49
C GLN A 16 19.96 10.21 9.79
N TYR A 17 18.77 10.82 9.88
CA TYR A 17 18.49 12.10 9.24
C TYR A 17 17.67 13.00 10.15
N ILE A 18 18.35 13.89 10.85
CA ILE A 18 17.74 14.89 11.73
C ILE A 18 17.68 16.20 10.96
N LYS A 19 16.48 16.75 10.78
CA LYS A 19 16.29 18.11 10.30
C LYS A 19 16.52 19.11 11.43
N GLU A 20 16.82 20.36 11.06
CA GLU A 20 16.93 21.48 12.00
C GLU A 20 15.66 21.62 12.85
N GLU A 21 14.49 21.32 12.29
CA GLU A 21 13.24 21.15 13.03
C GLU A 21 12.80 19.69 13.06
N LEU A 22 12.52 19.17 14.25
CA LEU A 22 11.92 17.86 14.43
C LEU A 22 10.51 17.84 13.79
N THR A 23 10.18 16.74 13.13
CA THR A 23 8.80 16.53 12.65
C THR A 23 7.85 16.39 13.84
N ASP A 24 6.60 16.74 13.68
CA ASP A 24 5.59 16.67 14.76
C ASP A 24 5.44 15.25 15.32
N ALA A 25 5.72 14.23 14.51
CA ALA A 25 5.74 12.83 14.96
C ALA A 25 6.84 12.54 16.00
N LEU A 26 7.96 13.28 15.98
CA LEU A 26 9.10 13.12 16.88
C LEU A 26 9.09 14.10 18.05
N LYS A 27 8.33 15.19 17.97
CA LYS A 27 8.27 16.21 19.03
C LYS A 27 7.58 15.72 20.31
N GLY A 28 6.82 14.62 20.24
CA GLY A 28 6.02 14.14 21.36
C GLY A 28 4.89 15.09 21.77
N GLY A 29 4.00 14.66 22.64
CA GLY A 29 2.88 15.47 23.12
C GLY A 29 1.73 15.63 22.13
N ALA A 30 0.82 16.59 22.39
CA ALA A 30 -0.43 16.81 21.65
C ALA A 30 -0.26 17.54 20.31
N ASN A 31 0.93 17.58 19.74
CA ASN A 31 1.23 18.35 18.52
C ASN A 31 0.78 17.66 17.24
N ARG A 32 0.37 16.38 17.32
CA ARG A 32 -0.08 15.62 16.15
C ARG A 32 -1.57 15.82 15.94
N ILE A 33 -1.94 16.92 15.32
CA ILE A 33 -3.33 17.21 14.95
C ILE A 33 -3.69 16.42 13.69
N VAL A 34 -4.76 15.63 13.76
CA VAL A 34 -5.32 14.98 12.58
C VAL A 34 -5.95 16.05 11.70
N PRO A 35 -5.48 16.28 10.47
CA PRO A 35 -6.05 17.31 9.61
C PRO A 35 -7.45 16.92 9.14
N ASN A 36 -8.28 17.93 8.94
CA ASN A 36 -9.67 17.75 8.50
C ASN A 36 -9.80 17.26 7.05
N SER A 37 -8.74 17.39 6.24
CA SER A 37 -8.71 16.95 4.83
C SER A 37 -7.28 16.73 4.34
N GLY A 38 -7.12 15.87 3.36
CA GLY A 38 -5.84 15.59 2.73
C GLY A 38 -5.01 14.53 3.49
N ASN A 39 -3.76 14.79 3.69
CA ASN A 39 -2.79 13.95 4.43
C ASN A 39 -2.66 12.51 3.96
N GLY A 40 -2.69 12.33 2.65
CA GLY A 40 -2.45 11.01 2.08
C GLY A 40 -3.70 10.12 1.98
N TRP A 41 -4.86 10.53 2.50
CA TRP A 41 -6.12 9.84 2.24
C TRP A 41 -6.59 10.13 0.82
N THR A 42 -5.99 9.46 -0.14
CA THR A 42 -6.27 9.63 -1.57
C THR A 42 -6.30 8.28 -2.27
N TRP A 43 -7.28 8.09 -3.14
CA TRP A 43 -7.57 6.84 -3.83
C TRP A 43 -7.53 6.98 -5.35
N SER A 44 -7.12 8.13 -5.87
CA SER A 44 -7.12 8.43 -7.30
C SER A 44 -6.23 7.49 -8.11
N ASP A 45 -5.07 7.14 -7.58
CA ASP A 45 -4.14 6.23 -8.27
C ASP A 45 -4.60 4.78 -8.17
N LEU A 46 -5.19 4.39 -7.03
CA LEU A 46 -5.85 3.08 -6.89
C LEU A 46 -6.96 2.90 -7.93
N ARG A 47 -7.81 3.92 -8.14
CA ARG A 47 -8.86 3.88 -9.15
C ARG A 47 -8.29 3.62 -10.54
N LYS A 48 -7.21 4.31 -10.94
CA LYS A 48 -6.56 4.10 -12.24
C LYS A 48 -6.08 2.65 -12.42
N LEU A 49 -5.53 2.04 -11.37
CA LEU A 49 -5.08 0.65 -11.39
C LEU A 49 -6.26 -0.31 -11.54
N ASN A 50 -7.34 -0.08 -10.78
CA ASN A 50 -8.55 -0.90 -10.88
C ASN A 50 -9.24 -0.75 -12.24
N THR A 51 -9.30 0.47 -12.81
CA THR A 51 -9.79 0.68 -14.17
C THR A 51 -8.94 -0.10 -15.17
N MET A 52 -7.60 -0.05 -15.07
CA MET A 52 -6.74 -0.82 -15.95
C MET A 52 -6.99 -2.33 -15.82
N LEU A 53 -7.10 -2.85 -14.61
CA LEU A 53 -7.38 -4.28 -14.37
C LEU A 53 -8.76 -4.69 -14.91
N ALA A 54 -9.75 -3.83 -14.83
CA ALA A 54 -11.10 -4.10 -15.37
C ALA A 54 -11.12 -4.25 -16.89
N TYR A 55 -10.28 -3.49 -17.61
CA TYR A 55 -10.28 -3.46 -19.08
C TYR A 55 -9.09 -4.16 -19.74
N ILE A 56 -8.16 -4.72 -18.96
CA ILE A 56 -6.95 -5.36 -19.51
C ILE A 56 -7.24 -6.55 -20.41
N HIS A 57 -8.40 -7.19 -20.22
CA HIS A 57 -8.89 -8.31 -21.03
C HIS A 57 -9.17 -7.95 -22.49
N ASN A 58 -9.24 -6.65 -22.82
CA ASN A 58 -9.39 -6.18 -24.20
C ASN A 58 -8.08 -6.24 -25.00
N CYS A 59 -6.98 -6.62 -24.38
CA CYS A 59 -5.69 -6.81 -25.06
C CYS A 59 -5.57 -8.28 -25.49
N ASP A 60 -5.26 -8.51 -26.77
CA ASP A 60 -5.08 -9.85 -27.32
C ASP A 60 -3.71 -10.47 -27.02
N ASP A 61 -2.74 -9.66 -26.60
CA ASP A 61 -1.39 -10.12 -26.22
C ASP A 61 -1.38 -10.59 -24.76
N GLN A 62 -1.47 -11.90 -24.56
CA GLN A 62 -1.50 -12.50 -23.22
C GLN A 62 -0.22 -12.19 -22.41
N ALA A 63 0.94 -12.10 -23.05
CA ALA A 63 2.17 -11.76 -22.35
C ALA A 63 2.14 -10.31 -21.82
N ALA A 64 1.57 -9.39 -22.59
CA ALA A 64 1.34 -8.03 -22.15
C ALA A 64 0.27 -7.98 -21.03
N VAL A 65 -0.82 -8.73 -21.16
CA VAL A 65 -1.86 -8.85 -20.12
C VAL A 65 -1.26 -9.30 -18.80
N ASP A 66 -0.50 -10.38 -18.80
CA ASP A 66 0.13 -10.92 -17.60
C ASP A 66 1.10 -9.91 -16.96
N LYS A 67 2.01 -9.36 -17.77
CA LYS A 67 2.97 -8.37 -17.32
C LYS A 67 2.32 -7.13 -16.68
N TYR A 68 1.34 -6.53 -17.35
CA TYR A 68 0.70 -5.31 -16.86
C TYR A 68 -0.28 -5.58 -15.73
N THR A 69 -0.89 -6.76 -15.66
CA THR A 69 -1.59 -7.23 -14.46
C THR A 69 -0.64 -7.26 -13.25
N GLY A 70 0.54 -7.86 -13.42
CA GLY A 70 1.57 -7.88 -12.39
C GLY A 70 2.00 -6.48 -11.94
N VAL A 71 2.18 -5.55 -12.90
CA VAL A 71 2.52 -4.14 -12.59
C VAL A 71 1.40 -3.47 -11.79
N CYS A 72 0.14 -3.63 -12.19
CA CYS A 72 -1.00 -3.02 -11.50
C CYS A 72 -1.14 -3.56 -10.07
N LYS A 73 -1.03 -4.87 -9.87
CA LYS A 73 -1.12 -5.51 -8.57
C LYS A 73 0.06 -5.13 -7.66
N PHE A 74 1.26 -5.01 -8.21
CA PHE A 74 2.40 -4.47 -7.47
C PHE A 74 2.13 -3.07 -6.94
N PHE A 75 1.64 -2.15 -7.77
CA PHE A 75 1.35 -0.79 -7.33
C PHE A 75 0.13 -0.71 -6.42
N ARG A 76 -0.86 -1.58 -6.57
CA ARG A 76 -1.98 -1.68 -5.64
C ARG A 76 -1.49 -2.11 -4.25
N ALA A 77 -0.68 -3.15 -4.16
CA ALA A 77 -0.06 -3.55 -2.90
C ALA A 77 0.81 -2.43 -2.29
N TRP A 78 1.55 -1.68 -3.11
CA TRP A 78 2.32 -0.52 -2.66
C TRP A 78 1.44 0.56 -2.05
N ILE A 79 0.38 0.98 -2.76
CA ILE A 79 -0.56 2.00 -2.27
C ILE A 79 -1.17 1.56 -0.93
N TYR A 80 -1.63 0.32 -0.84
CA TYR A 80 -2.20 -0.20 0.41
C TYR A 80 -1.18 -0.29 1.53
N ALA A 81 0.08 -0.66 1.25
CA ALA A 81 1.14 -0.64 2.25
C ALA A 81 1.31 0.76 2.86
N GLU A 82 1.33 1.81 2.02
CA GLU A 82 1.41 3.20 2.50
C GLU A 82 0.17 3.60 3.29
N GLN A 83 -1.03 3.24 2.82
CA GLN A 83 -2.28 3.56 3.51
C GLN A 83 -2.39 2.86 4.87
N VAL A 84 -2.07 1.58 4.95
CA VAL A 84 -2.07 0.81 6.21
C VAL A 84 -1.04 1.36 7.20
N MET A 85 0.14 1.76 6.73
CA MET A 85 1.15 2.38 7.60
C MET A 85 0.71 3.72 8.17
N LEU A 86 -0.10 4.49 7.42
CA LEU A 86 -0.57 5.81 7.84
C LEU A 86 -1.83 5.75 8.70
N PHE A 87 -2.78 4.90 8.34
CA PHE A 87 -4.15 4.96 8.84
C PHE A 87 -4.61 3.70 9.60
N GLY A 88 -3.84 2.62 9.55
CA GLY A 88 -4.27 1.32 10.10
C GLY A 88 -5.32 0.68 9.21
N ASP A 89 -6.54 0.57 9.71
CA ASP A 89 -7.68 0.04 8.96
C ASP A 89 -8.07 0.97 7.81
N VAL A 90 -8.26 0.40 6.63
CA VAL A 90 -8.63 1.12 5.40
C VAL A 90 -9.59 0.28 4.57
N PRO A 91 -10.49 0.87 3.77
CA PRO A 91 -11.37 0.09 2.90
C PRO A 91 -10.57 -0.59 1.80
N TRP A 92 -10.78 -1.88 1.58
CA TRP A 92 -10.23 -2.61 0.44
C TRP A 92 -11.14 -2.43 -0.77
N VAL A 93 -10.57 -1.89 -1.85
CA VAL A 93 -11.27 -1.66 -3.12
C VAL A 93 -10.41 -2.23 -4.25
N ASP A 94 -10.84 -3.32 -4.84
CA ASP A 94 -10.15 -4.02 -5.93
C ASP A 94 -10.87 -3.94 -7.28
N VAL A 95 -11.98 -3.18 -7.31
CA VAL A 95 -12.78 -2.94 -8.51
C VAL A 95 -12.86 -1.43 -8.82
N GLU A 96 -13.22 -1.11 -10.05
CA GLU A 96 -13.55 0.27 -10.41
C GLU A 96 -14.92 0.63 -9.85
N LEU A 97 -14.96 1.65 -8.97
CA LEU A 97 -16.19 2.19 -8.42
C LEU A 97 -16.66 3.41 -9.21
N GLY A 98 -17.93 3.43 -9.56
CA GLY A 98 -18.61 4.61 -10.11
C GLY A 98 -18.82 5.69 -9.05
N SER A 99 -19.11 6.91 -9.49
CA SER A 99 -19.32 8.06 -8.58
C SER A 99 -20.57 7.93 -7.68
N ALA A 100 -21.51 7.07 -8.05
CA ALA A 100 -22.74 6.79 -7.28
C ALA A 100 -22.74 5.38 -6.65
N ASP A 101 -21.59 4.70 -6.65
CA ASP A 101 -21.50 3.34 -6.12
C ASP A 101 -21.65 3.35 -4.58
N PRO A 102 -22.59 2.58 -4.01
CA PRO A 102 -22.76 2.49 -2.55
C PRO A 102 -21.50 2.03 -1.81
N ALA A 103 -20.63 1.26 -2.47
CA ALA A 103 -19.38 0.78 -1.88
C ALA A 103 -18.40 1.92 -1.51
N LEU A 104 -18.59 3.13 -2.06
CA LEU A 104 -17.84 4.32 -1.64
C LEU A 104 -18.03 4.68 -0.17
N TYR A 105 -19.11 4.21 0.44
CA TYR A 105 -19.48 4.47 1.84
C TYR A 105 -19.26 3.26 2.75
N ASN A 106 -18.63 2.21 2.25
CA ASN A 106 -18.31 1.04 3.06
C ASN A 106 -17.40 1.45 4.24
N PRO A 107 -17.55 0.80 5.40
CA PRO A 107 -16.64 0.99 6.53
C PRO A 107 -15.23 0.55 6.15
N ARG A 108 -14.27 0.88 6.99
CA ARG A 108 -12.90 0.39 6.85
C ARG A 108 -12.85 -1.12 7.11
N ASP A 109 -12.09 -1.81 6.30
CA ASP A 109 -11.75 -3.21 6.55
C ASP A 109 -10.63 -3.30 7.58
N SER A 110 -10.58 -4.40 8.30
CA SER A 110 -9.53 -4.63 9.28
C SER A 110 -8.16 -4.69 8.62
N ARG A 111 -7.16 -4.22 9.35
CA ARG A 111 -5.74 -4.31 8.94
C ARG A 111 -5.35 -5.72 8.47
N GLU A 112 -5.84 -6.75 9.17
CA GLU A 112 -5.57 -8.15 8.85
C GLU A 112 -6.12 -8.54 7.47
N TYR A 113 -7.36 -8.18 7.20
CA TYR A 113 -7.99 -8.45 5.91
C TYR A 113 -7.24 -7.75 4.77
N VAL A 114 -6.94 -6.47 4.96
CA VAL A 114 -6.19 -5.68 3.95
C VAL A 114 -4.81 -6.28 3.71
N LEU A 115 -4.11 -6.69 4.77
CA LEU A 115 -2.79 -7.32 4.64
C LEU A 115 -2.86 -8.64 3.86
N THR A 116 -3.86 -9.47 4.13
CA THR A 116 -4.08 -10.73 3.38
C THR A 116 -4.26 -10.43 1.89
N LYS A 117 -5.08 -9.44 1.55
CA LYS A 117 -5.30 -9.01 0.16
C LYS A 117 -4.04 -8.42 -0.49
N MET A 118 -3.25 -7.67 0.25
CA MET A 118 -1.95 -7.18 -0.23
C MET A 118 -0.98 -8.32 -0.54
N ILE A 119 -0.96 -9.38 0.29
CA ILE A 119 -0.12 -10.56 0.07
C ILE A 119 -0.58 -11.31 -1.19
N GLU A 120 -1.88 -11.51 -1.37
CA GLU A 120 -2.44 -12.11 -2.59
C GLU A 120 -2.00 -11.32 -3.86
N ASP A 121 -2.13 -10.01 -3.83
CA ASP A 121 -1.75 -9.15 -4.96
C ASP A 121 -0.26 -9.19 -5.26
N ILE A 122 0.59 -9.09 -4.24
CA ILE A 122 2.04 -9.08 -4.46
C ILE A 122 2.55 -10.45 -4.91
N ASP A 123 1.93 -11.56 -4.47
CA ASP A 123 2.29 -12.91 -4.90
C ASP A 123 1.91 -13.15 -6.37
N ASP A 124 0.75 -12.69 -6.78
CA ASP A 124 0.36 -12.72 -8.20
C ASP A 124 1.28 -11.83 -9.05
N ALA A 125 1.67 -10.65 -8.55
CA ALA A 125 2.65 -9.79 -9.21
C ALA A 125 4.01 -10.49 -9.36
N ILE A 126 4.51 -11.15 -8.32
CA ILE A 126 5.78 -11.92 -8.35
C ILE A 126 5.72 -13.04 -9.38
N ALA A 127 4.56 -13.69 -9.54
CA ALA A 127 4.39 -14.76 -10.52
C ALA A 127 4.38 -14.25 -11.96
N LYS A 128 3.81 -13.07 -12.21
CA LYS A 128 3.59 -12.51 -13.56
C LYS A 128 4.68 -11.57 -14.05
N LEU A 129 5.41 -10.94 -13.15
CA LEU A 129 6.44 -9.98 -13.51
C LEU A 129 7.71 -10.68 -14.03
N PRO A 130 8.39 -10.11 -15.05
CA PRO A 130 9.62 -10.67 -15.58
C PRO A 130 10.74 -10.65 -14.53
N ALA A 131 11.61 -11.64 -14.60
CA ALA A 131 12.82 -11.73 -13.77
C ALA A 131 14.02 -11.03 -14.43
N ASP A 132 13.76 -9.98 -15.21
CA ASP A 132 14.82 -9.20 -15.86
C ASP A 132 15.52 -8.26 -14.85
N SER A 133 16.65 -7.72 -15.27
CA SER A 133 17.49 -6.82 -14.46
C SER A 133 17.31 -5.34 -14.82
N ASN A 134 16.21 -4.96 -15.52
CA ASN A 134 16.01 -3.57 -15.91
C ASN A 134 15.72 -2.69 -14.68
N PRO A 135 16.64 -1.81 -14.27
CA PRO A 135 16.48 -1.01 -13.05
C PRO A 135 15.40 0.08 -13.15
N TYR A 136 14.95 0.37 -14.38
CA TYR A 136 13.94 1.42 -14.63
C TYR A 136 12.51 0.90 -14.69
N ARG A 137 12.30 -0.41 -14.50
CA ARG A 137 10.97 -1.03 -14.57
C ARG A 137 10.74 -1.95 -13.38
N VAL A 138 9.47 -2.02 -12.98
CA VAL A 138 9.04 -3.00 -11.97
C VAL A 138 9.24 -4.40 -12.55
N ASN A 139 9.90 -5.25 -11.78
CA ASN A 139 10.18 -6.63 -12.11
C ASN A 139 9.96 -7.53 -10.87
N LYS A 140 10.15 -8.83 -11.04
CA LYS A 140 9.98 -9.82 -9.97
C LYS A 140 10.79 -9.48 -8.71
N TRP A 141 12.00 -8.99 -8.87
CA TRP A 141 12.89 -8.69 -7.74
C TRP A 141 12.42 -7.47 -6.97
N THR A 142 11.89 -6.47 -7.68
CA THR A 142 11.26 -5.28 -7.06
C THR A 142 10.03 -5.68 -6.25
N ALA A 143 9.22 -6.62 -6.76
CA ALA A 143 8.03 -7.11 -6.05
C ALA A 143 8.40 -7.91 -4.80
N LEU A 144 9.42 -8.77 -4.88
CA LEU A 144 9.95 -9.49 -3.71
C LEU A 144 10.50 -8.53 -2.64
N ALA A 145 11.21 -7.48 -3.05
CA ALA A 145 11.73 -6.46 -2.14
C ALA A 145 10.60 -5.69 -1.44
N LEU A 146 9.54 -5.32 -2.18
CA LEU A 146 8.36 -4.70 -1.59
C LEU A 146 7.68 -5.63 -0.58
N LYS A 147 7.46 -6.90 -0.95
CA LYS A 147 6.87 -7.90 -0.04
C LYS A 147 7.68 -8.02 1.25
N ALA A 148 8.99 -8.18 1.15
CA ALA A 148 9.87 -8.27 2.31
C ALA A 148 9.75 -7.04 3.22
N ARG A 149 9.69 -5.83 2.62
CA ARG A 149 9.61 -4.57 3.36
C ARG A 149 8.31 -4.43 4.14
N PHE A 150 7.16 -4.64 3.52
CA PHE A 150 5.91 -4.48 4.26
C PHE A 150 5.64 -5.64 5.22
N CYS A 151 6.07 -6.86 4.92
CA CYS A 151 5.99 -7.98 5.87
C CYS A 151 6.88 -7.74 7.12
N LEU A 152 8.08 -7.20 6.93
CA LEU A 152 8.95 -6.82 8.05
C LEU A 152 8.32 -5.72 8.90
N PHE A 153 7.76 -4.68 8.26
CA PHE A 153 7.04 -3.62 8.96
C PHE A 153 5.87 -4.19 9.76
N GLU A 154 5.04 -5.01 9.15
CA GLU A 154 3.87 -5.60 9.80
C GLU A 154 4.26 -6.54 10.95
N GLY A 155 5.28 -7.36 10.77
CA GLY A 155 5.80 -8.23 11.82
C GLY A 155 6.32 -7.46 13.03
N THR A 156 7.03 -6.36 12.80
CA THR A 156 7.51 -5.47 13.88
C THR A 156 6.35 -4.71 14.53
N PHE A 157 5.40 -4.22 13.74
CA PHE A 157 4.20 -3.54 14.25
C PHE A 157 3.43 -4.47 15.21
N ARG A 158 3.15 -5.69 14.80
CA ARG A 158 2.47 -6.70 15.63
C ARG A 158 3.22 -7.03 16.91
N LYS A 159 4.54 -7.17 16.80
CA LYS A 159 5.40 -7.45 17.96
C LYS A 159 5.30 -6.36 19.03
N TYR A 160 5.31 -5.09 18.62
CA TYR A 160 5.34 -3.97 19.55
C TYR A 160 3.95 -3.48 19.99
N HIS A 161 2.90 -3.82 19.24
CA HIS A 161 1.52 -3.41 19.53
C HIS A 161 0.61 -4.57 19.93
N ALA A 162 1.17 -5.75 20.24
CA ALA A 162 0.39 -6.89 20.72
C ALA A 162 -0.41 -6.51 21.98
N GLY A 163 -1.73 -6.80 21.97
CA GLY A 163 -2.63 -6.44 23.06
C GLY A 163 -3.03 -4.97 23.15
N SER A 164 -2.65 -4.16 22.15
CA SER A 164 -3.11 -2.75 22.05
C SER A 164 -4.38 -2.65 21.22
N VAL A 165 -5.09 -1.51 21.34
CA VAL A 165 -6.28 -1.17 20.54
C VAL A 165 -6.05 -1.21 19.01
N TYR A 166 -4.80 -1.18 18.58
CA TYR A 166 -4.44 -1.25 17.16
C TYR A 166 -4.46 -2.68 16.58
N LEU A 167 -4.57 -3.69 17.43
CA LEU A 167 -4.56 -5.12 17.07
C LEU A 167 -5.66 -5.91 17.79
N GLU A 168 -6.73 -5.26 18.25
CA GLU A 168 -7.79 -5.87 19.06
C GLU A 168 -8.59 -6.99 18.35
N THR A 169 -8.45 -7.15 17.05
CA THR A 169 -9.27 -8.06 16.26
C THR A 169 -8.49 -9.23 15.65
N LEU A 170 -7.28 -9.49 16.10
CA LEU A 170 -6.55 -10.67 15.61
C LEU A 170 -7.11 -11.91 16.29
N PRO A 171 -7.58 -12.92 15.52
CA PRO A 171 -7.80 -14.27 16.06
C PRO A 171 -6.49 -14.76 16.71
N ALA A 172 -6.63 -15.52 17.76
CA ALA A 172 -5.50 -16.07 18.52
C ALA A 172 -4.86 -17.30 17.82
N ASP A 173 -4.66 -17.27 16.51
CA ASP A 173 -4.05 -18.36 15.72
C ASP A 173 -2.64 -17.99 15.23
#